data_c63bb7e1b5ca1f1993472a5f2407bd6a
#
_entry.id   c63bb7e1b5ca1f1993472a5f2407bd6a
#
_cell.length_a   1.000
_cell.length_b   1.000
_cell.length_c   1.000
_cell.angle_alpha   90.00
_cell.angle_beta   90.00
_cell.angle_gamma   90.00
#
_symmetry.space_group_name_H-M   'P 1'
#
loop_
_entity.id
_entity.type
_entity.pdbx_description
1 polymer ?
#
loop_
_entity_poly.entity_id
_entity_poly.type
_entity_poly.pdbx_seq_one_letter_code
_entity_poly.pdbx_strand_id
1 'polypeptide(L)'
;MKEEFCIMNDNPPIWYNKRFNGSHRHEIFYGVRNRKKSIEDGLVVFLRPELHNASSLGVHFNREFDLMIKKEAEKRWLEYYHKDIEDFIKKYGRNYL
;
A
#
# COMPACT_ATOMS: atom_id res chain seq x y z
N MET A 1 -9.98 -19.78 -3.02
CA MET A 1 -8.76 -19.00 -2.81
C MET A 1 -8.93 -18.06 -1.63
N LYS A 2 -7.93 -17.97 -0.80
CA LYS A 2 -7.93 -16.99 0.28
C LYS A 2 -7.74 -15.59 -0.26
N GLU A 3 -8.54 -14.67 0.23
CA GLU A 3 -8.36 -13.27 -0.06
C GLU A 3 -7.11 -12.76 0.62
N GLU A 4 -6.35 -11.91 -0.07
CA GLU A 4 -5.15 -11.30 0.50
C GLU A 4 -5.53 -10.41 1.68
N PHE A 5 -4.81 -10.52 2.80
CA PHE A 5 -5.05 -9.65 3.95
C PHE A 5 -4.67 -8.22 3.60
N CYS A 6 -5.62 -7.31 3.75
CA CYS A 6 -5.40 -5.88 3.54
C CYS A 6 -6.24 -5.08 4.52
N ILE A 7 -5.60 -4.20 5.28
CA ILE A 7 -6.29 -3.41 6.29
C ILE A 7 -7.21 -2.36 5.69
N MET A 8 -7.12 -2.10 4.38
CA MET A 8 -7.98 -1.14 3.68
C MET A 8 -9.25 -1.75 3.09
N ASN A 9 -9.45 -3.06 3.26
CA ASN A 9 -10.59 -3.76 2.64
C ASN A 9 -11.95 -3.25 3.09
N ASP A 10 -12.08 -2.82 4.34
CA ASP A 10 -13.37 -2.39 4.90
C ASP A 10 -13.77 -0.98 4.42
N ASN A 11 -12.80 -0.17 4.04
CA ASN A 11 -13.04 1.19 3.57
C ASN A 11 -11.97 1.55 2.52
N PRO A 12 -12.05 0.93 1.34
CA PRO A 12 -10.99 1.09 0.33
C PRO A 12 -10.97 2.49 -0.28
N PRO A 13 -9.77 3.04 -0.51
CA PRO A 13 -9.64 4.29 -1.26
C PRO A 13 -10.12 4.12 -2.70
N ILE A 14 -10.41 5.23 -3.36
CA ILE A 14 -10.93 5.22 -4.72
C ILE A 14 -10.00 4.53 -5.73
N TRP A 15 -8.70 4.61 -5.51
CA TRP A 15 -7.70 4.00 -6.40
C TRP A 15 -7.50 2.50 -6.16
N TYR A 16 -8.06 1.95 -5.09
CA TYR A 16 -7.95 0.52 -4.77
C TYR A 16 -8.97 -0.27 -5.57
N ASN A 17 -8.52 -1.23 -6.36
CA ASN A 17 -9.41 -1.97 -7.25
C ASN A 17 -9.35 -3.46 -7.01
N LYS A 18 -9.81 -3.87 -5.86
CA LYS A 18 -9.77 -5.22 -5.33
C LYS A 18 -10.37 -6.28 -6.26
N ARG A 19 -11.43 -5.92 -6.96
CA ARG A 19 -12.21 -6.90 -7.74
C ARG A 19 -12.13 -6.72 -9.25
N PHE A 20 -11.26 -5.85 -9.70
CA PHE A 20 -11.09 -5.66 -11.13
C PHE A 20 -10.35 -6.85 -11.73
N ASN A 21 -10.95 -7.48 -12.75
CA ASN A 21 -10.31 -8.58 -13.45
C ASN A 21 -9.06 -8.05 -14.16
N GLY A 22 -7.91 -8.59 -13.83
CA GLY A 22 -6.63 -8.12 -14.35
C GLY A 22 -5.91 -7.11 -13.47
N SER A 23 -6.44 -6.80 -12.28
CA SER A 23 -5.75 -5.93 -11.33
C SER A 23 -4.40 -6.51 -10.95
N HIS A 24 -3.43 -5.61 -10.75
CA HIS A 24 -2.09 -5.98 -10.30
C HIS A 24 -1.97 -5.86 -8.79
N ARG A 25 -1.38 -6.88 -8.19
CA ARG A 25 -1.05 -6.88 -6.77
C ARG A 25 0.14 -5.97 -6.54
N HIS A 26 0.05 -5.09 -5.53
CA HIS A 26 1.09 -4.12 -5.22
C HIS A 26 1.38 -4.11 -3.72
N GLU A 27 2.59 -4.50 -3.32
CA GLU A 27 3.08 -4.30 -1.95
C GLU A 27 3.44 -2.83 -1.81
N ILE A 28 2.73 -2.11 -0.93
CA ILE A 28 2.86 -0.65 -0.82
C ILE A 28 4.27 -0.24 -0.45
N PHE A 29 4.87 -0.89 0.54
CA PHE A 29 6.26 -0.65 0.94
C PHE A 29 7.10 -1.75 0.32
N TYR A 30 7.51 -1.53 -0.92
CA TYR A 30 8.28 -2.50 -1.69
C TYR A 30 9.78 -2.34 -1.42
N GLY A 31 10.58 -3.21 -2.04
CA GLY A 31 12.00 -3.27 -1.81
C GLY A 31 12.34 -4.38 -0.83
N VAL A 32 13.58 -4.82 -0.87
CA VAL A 32 14.05 -6.00 -0.13
C VAL A 32 13.75 -5.90 1.36
N ARG A 33 13.90 -4.70 1.91
CA ARG A 33 13.81 -4.47 3.35
C ARG A 33 12.37 -4.50 3.88
N ASN A 34 11.44 -3.91 3.16
CA ASN A 34 10.10 -3.65 3.66
C ASN A 34 9.00 -4.51 3.07
N ARG A 35 9.28 -5.20 1.98
CA ARG A 35 8.27 -5.98 1.25
C ARG A 35 7.55 -6.99 2.14
N LYS A 36 8.30 -7.78 2.90
CA LYS A 36 7.72 -8.77 3.79
C LYS A 36 6.88 -8.13 4.89
N LYS A 37 7.35 -7.02 5.43
CA LYS A 37 6.62 -6.28 6.46
C LYS A 37 5.30 -5.74 5.92
N SER A 38 5.31 -5.23 4.69
CA SER A 38 4.10 -4.72 4.04
C SER A 38 3.06 -5.82 3.88
N ILE A 39 3.49 -7.01 3.49
CA ILE A 39 2.60 -8.17 3.37
C ILE A 39 2.04 -8.56 4.73
N GLU A 40 2.89 -8.69 5.74
CA GLU A 40 2.48 -9.08 7.09
C GLU A 40 1.48 -8.11 7.71
N ASP A 41 1.66 -6.83 7.46
CA ASP A 41 0.82 -5.79 8.06
C ASP A 41 -0.46 -5.51 7.26
N GLY A 42 -0.68 -6.21 6.16
CA GLY A 42 -1.86 -6.01 5.34
C GLY A 42 -1.79 -4.74 4.49
N LEU A 43 -0.58 -4.33 4.11
CA LEU A 43 -0.36 -3.16 3.27
C LEU A 43 -0.05 -3.61 1.83
N VAL A 44 -0.96 -4.40 1.29
CA VAL A 44 -0.94 -4.88 -0.08
C VAL A 44 -2.28 -4.51 -0.71
N VAL A 45 -2.24 -3.81 -1.84
CA VAL A 45 -3.45 -3.37 -2.52
C VAL A 45 -3.47 -3.89 -3.94
N PHE A 46 -4.63 -3.80 -4.58
CA PHE A 46 -4.78 -4.17 -5.99
C PHE A 46 -5.06 -2.91 -6.79
N LEU A 47 -4.29 -2.72 -7.84
CA LEU A 47 -4.36 -1.54 -8.69
C LEU A 47 -4.64 -1.96 -10.12
N ARG A 48 -5.33 -1.10 -10.88
CA ARG A 48 -5.44 -1.29 -12.32
C ARG A 48 -4.03 -1.26 -12.91
N PRO A 49 -3.77 -2.00 -14.01
CA PRO A 49 -2.43 -2.01 -14.62
C PRO A 49 -1.89 -0.61 -14.89
N GLU A 50 -2.74 0.32 -15.33
CA GLU A 50 -2.34 1.70 -15.63
C GLU A 50 -1.84 2.43 -14.38
N LEU A 51 -2.34 2.07 -13.20
CA LEU A 51 -1.94 2.69 -11.94
C LEU A 51 -0.78 1.95 -11.27
N HIS A 52 -0.38 0.81 -11.79
CA HIS A 52 0.73 0.04 -11.24
C HIS A 52 2.02 0.22 -12.05
N ASN A 53 2.09 -0.33 -13.23
CA ASN A 53 3.31 -0.23 -14.04
C ASN A 53 3.09 -0.21 -15.56
N ALA A 54 1.84 -0.19 -16.02
CA ALA A 54 1.55 -0.24 -17.45
C ALA A 54 1.54 1.12 -18.14
N SER A 55 1.68 2.21 -17.38
CA SER A 55 1.73 3.56 -17.95
C SER A 55 2.54 4.48 -17.04
N SER A 56 2.83 5.69 -17.53
CA SER A 56 3.53 6.71 -16.73
C SER A 56 2.72 7.20 -15.54
N LEU A 57 1.43 6.89 -15.48
CA LEU A 57 0.57 7.22 -14.35
C LEU A 57 0.68 6.17 -13.24
N GLY A 58 1.32 5.02 -13.52
CA GLY A 58 1.46 3.94 -12.58
C GLY A 58 2.35 4.28 -11.40
N VAL A 59 2.11 3.62 -10.26
CA VAL A 59 2.80 3.89 -9.00
C VAL A 59 4.33 3.78 -9.11
N HIS A 60 4.83 2.90 -9.97
CA HIS A 60 6.28 2.72 -10.14
C HIS A 60 6.92 3.80 -11.02
N PHE A 61 6.13 4.61 -11.71
CA PHE A 61 6.60 5.68 -12.60
C PHE A 61 6.11 7.05 -12.20
N ASN A 62 5.29 7.15 -11.15
CA ASN A 62 4.72 8.40 -10.68
C ASN A 62 4.97 8.51 -9.17
N ARG A 63 5.99 9.30 -8.84
CA ARG A 63 6.40 9.46 -7.44
C ARG A 63 5.29 10.05 -6.56
N GLU A 64 4.53 11.00 -7.08
CA GLU A 64 3.46 11.63 -6.31
C GLU A 64 2.37 10.62 -5.95
N PHE A 65 2.00 9.77 -6.89
CA PHE A 65 1.01 8.73 -6.65
C PHE A 65 1.54 7.69 -5.66
N ASP A 66 2.79 7.27 -5.80
CA ASP A 66 3.43 6.34 -4.87
C ASP A 66 3.44 6.91 -3.45
N LEU A 67 3.82 8.18 -3.29
CA LEU A 67 3.84 8.82 -1.97
C LEU A 67 2.43 9.00 -1.40
N MET A 68 1.45 9.27 -2.24
CA MET A 68 0.06 9.38 -1.82
C MET A 68 -0.44 8.06 -1.24
N ILE A 69 -0.15 6.95 -1.91
CA ILE A 69 -0.52 5.63 -1.44
C ILE A 69 0.20 5.30 -0.13
N LYS A 70 1.48 5.61 -0.04
CA LYS A 70 2.27 5.36 1.18
C LYS A 70 1.79 6.18 2.35
N LYS A 71 1.41 7.42 2.11
CA LYS A 71 0.84 8.29 3.14
C LYS A 71 -0.48 7.73 3.68
N GLU A 72 -1.35 7.31 2.79
CA GLU A 72 -2.62 6.68 3.17
C GLU A 72 -2.37 5.38 3.94
N ALA A 73 -1.40 4.58 3.49
CA ALA A 73 -1.04 3.33 4.15
C ALA A 73 -0.53 3.56 5.56
N GLU A 74 0.34 4.53 5.76
CA GLU A 74 0.86 4.85 7.09
C GLU A 74 -0.27 5.29 8.02
N LYS A 75 -1.15 6.17 7.54
CA LYS A 75 -2.30 6.65 8.31
C LYS A 75 -3.17 5.48 8.77
N ARG A 76 -3.49 4.56 7.84
CA ARG A 76 -4.30 3.38 8.14
C ARG A 76 -3.60 2.43 9.10
N TRP A 77 -2.29 2.28 8.96
CA TRP A 77 -1.50 1.43 9.84
C TRP A 77 -1.55 1.94 11.28
N LEU A 78 -1.38 3.25 11.48
CA LEU A 78 -1.45 3.86 12.81
C LEU A 78 -2.80 3.59 13.46
N GLU A 79 -3.88 3.77 12.71
CA GLU A 79 -5.24 3.56 13.21
C GLU A 79 -5.53 2.08 13.49
N TYR A 80 -5.16 1.22 12.57
CA TYR A 80 -5.48 -0.21 12.65
C TYR A 80 -4.74 -0.89 13.79
N TYR A 81 -3.46 -0.58 13.96
CA TYR A 81 -2.61 -1.22 14.97
C TYR A 81 -2.52 -0.42 16.27
N HIS A 82 -3.20 0.71 16.35
CA HIS A 82 -3.16 1.59 17.53
C HIS A 82 -1.73 1.97 17.92
N LYS A 83 -0.97 2.41 16.93
CA LYS A 83 0.44 2.75 17.04
C LYS A 83 0.68 4.22 16.70
N ASP A 84 1.87 4.72 17.01
CA ASP A 84 2.24 6.09 16.70
C ASP A 84 3.28 6.17 15.56
N ILE A 85 3.61 7.40 15.17
CA ILE A 85 4.53 7.65 14.06
C ILE A 85 5.92 7.08 14.35
N GLU A 86 6.38 7.14 15.61
CA GLU A 86 7.68 6.58 15.96
C GLU A 86 7.73 5.07 15.75
N ASP A 87 6.65 4.37 16.07
CA ASP A 87 6.54 2.94 15.83
C ASP A 87 6.62 2.62 14.34
N PHE A 88 5.97 3.44 13.51
CA PHE A 88 6.01 3.25 12.07
C PHE A 88 7.43 3.47 11.53
N ILE A 89 8.12 4.52 11.98
CA ILE A 89 9.49 4.80 11.56
C ILE A 89 10.42 3.65 11.94
N LYS A 90 10.25 3.09 13.15
CA LYS A 90 11.05 1.95 13.60
C LYS A 90 10.88 0.75 12.68
N LYS A 91 9.66 0.51 12.21
CA LYS A 91 9.38 -0.66 11.37
C LYS A 91 9.75 -0.43 9.91
N TYR A 92 9.38 0.72 9.35
CA TYR A 92 9.50 0.98 7.91
C TYR A 92 10.63 1.93 7.52
N GLY A 93 11.24 2.58 8.50
CA GLY A 93 12.45 3.36 8.27
C GLY A 93 12.25 4.86 8.01
N ARG A 94 11.01 5.32 7.77
CA ARG A 94 10.74 6.75 7.57
C ARG A 94 9.28 7.09 7.78
N ASN A 95 9.00 8.39 7.94
CA ASN A 95 7.65 8.93 8.05
C ASN A 95 7.21 9.49 6.70
N TYR A 96 5.98 9.15 6.27
CA TYR A 96 5.39 9.66 5.02
C TYR A 96 4.29 10.69 5.27
N LEU A 97 3.90 10.90 6.52
CA LEU A 97 2.88 11.89 6.89
C LEU A 97 3.42 13.29 6.99
#